data_1c842327dd39276b4edffdfbd6681e2a
#
_entry.id   1c842327dd39276b4edffdfbd6681e2a
#
_cell.length_a   1.000
_cell.length_b   1.000
_cell.length_c   1.000
_cell.angle_alpha   90.00
_cell.angle_beta   90.00
_cell.angle_gamma   90.00
#
_symmetry.space_group_name_H-M   'P 1'
#
loop_
_entity.id
_entity.type
_entity.pdbx_description
1 polymer ?
#
loop_
_entity_poly.entity_id
_entity_poly.type
_entity_poly.pdbx_seq_one_letter_code
_entity_poly.pdbx_strand_id
1 'polypeptide(L)'
;MSAGMILPPATLGMLGGGQLGRFFVAAAHEMGYQVWVLDPDKNSPAGQIAERHFCIGYDDYAGLDEFATGCAAITTEFENVPAATLDYLAKFVPVRPSAAAVAVCQNRIAEKSFLRDNGLPHGPFAVIRSEEDIKNAAASLFPAILKIARFGYDGKGQATVNSCEEAIIAFGRFKGEPCVLEQRLQLDYEISVVLARDQSGQVACFPAGENRHTNGILDVSIVPVQATGCLSGDAETVATRIAENLGYVGIMGVEFFVSGGQLIVNEMAPRPHNSGHYTIDACVTNQFEQQVRALCGLPLGESRAHSAAVMVNLLGDLWFEQGENGEHYREPDWAKLHAFRSLKLHLYGKHHARPGRKMGHFTVIGSDAANVLEAAFAARTAIGIQGE
;
A
#
# COMPACT_ATOMS: atom_id res chain seq x y z
N MET A 1 -9.79 -13.71 27.41
CA MET A 1 -9.34 -15.03 26.90
C MET A 1 -8.63 -14.72 25.59
N SER A 2 -7.33 -15.04 25.44
CA SER A 2 -6.66 -14.92 24.16
C SER A 2 -7.43 -15.82 23.17
N ALA A 3 -7.91 -15.25 22.07
CA ALA A 3 -8.45 -16.07 20.99
C ALA A 3 -7.35 -17.06 20.61
N GLY A 4 -7.68 -18.37 20.55
CA GLY A 4 -6.70 -19.41 20.19
C GLY A 4 -6.15 -19.16 18.79
N MET A 5 -4.98 -19.73 18.49
CA MET A 5 -4.41 -19.70 17.14
C MET A 5 -5.38 -20.38 16.17
N ILE A 6 -5.57 -19.77 15.01
CA ILE A 6 -6.29 -20.38 13.89
C ILE A 6 -5.25 -21.17 13.08
N LEU A 7 -5.44 -22.47 13.01
CA LEU A 7 -4.49 -23.38 12.34
C LEU A 7 -5.08 -23.95 11.04
N PRO A 8 -4.24 -24.34 10.07
CA PRO A 8 -4.71 -25.01 8.88
C PRO A 8 -5.40 -26.36 9.22
N PRO A 9 -6.37 -26.79 8.43
CA PRO A 9 -6.79 -26.27 7.13
C PRO A 9 -7.94 -25.24 7.18
N ALA A 10 -7.97 -24.34 8.18
CA ALA A 10 -9.02 -23.34 8.29
C ALA A 10 -9.15 -22.48 7.03
N THR A 11 -10.35 -21.97 6.75
CA THR A 11 -10.62 -21.02 5.66
C THR A 11 -10.47 -19.58 6.17
N LEU A 12 -9.72 -18.77 5.45
CA LEU A 12 -9.53 -17.34 5.72
C LEU A 12 -10.31 -16.52 4.71
N GLY A 13 -10.90 -15.40 5.16
CA GLY A 13 -11.62 -14.47 4.30
C GLY A 13 -10.74 -13.30 3.87
N MET A 14 -10.77 -12.96 2.57
CA MET A 14 -10.11 -11.79 2.01
C MET A 14 -11.13 -10.86 1.38
N LEU A 15 -11.20 -9.62 1.86
CA LEU A 15 -11.98 -8.54 1.25
C LEU A 15 -11.08 -7.75 0.29
N GLY A 16 -11.50 -7.71 -0.96
CA GLY A 16 -10.70 -7.21 -2.08
C GLY A 16 -10.00 -8.33 -2.82
N GLY A 17 -10.04 -8.24 -4.15
CA GLY A 17 -9.55 -9.28 -5.06
C GLY A 17 -8.36 -8.82 -5.92
N GLY A 18 -7.69 -7.73 -5.55
CA GLY A 18 -6.56 -7.17 -6.29
C GLY A 18 -5.27 -7.99 -6.17
N GLN A 19 -4.15 -7.37 -6.54
CA GLN A 19 -2.85 -8.05 -6.49
C GLN A 19 -2.38 -8.38 -5.07
N LEU A 20 -2.69 -7.53 -4.08
CA LEU A 20 -2.30 -7.79 -2.69
C LEU A 20 -3.06 -9.00 -2.14
N GLY A 21 -4.37 -9.07 -2.43
CA GLY A 21 -5.19 -10.24 -2.13
C GLY A 21 -4.68 -11.51 -2.81
N ARG A 22 -4.24 -11.44 -4.08
CA ARG A 22 -3.65 -12.57 -4.78
C ARG A 22 -2.38 -13.09 -4.08
N PHE A 23 -1.49 -12.21 -3.64
CA PHE A 23 -0.30 -12.62 -2.90
C PHE A 23 -0.65 -13.16 -1.51
N PHE A 24 -1.67 -12.62 -0.84
CA PHE A 24 -2.17 -13.19 0.40
C PHE A 24 -2.70 -14.61 0.20
N VAL A 25 -3.50 -14.84 -0.84
CA VAL A 25 -4.01 -16.18 -1.17
C VAL A 25 -2.85 -17.16 -1.39
N ALA A 26 -1.83 -16.76 -2.16
CA ALA A 26 -0.66 -17.60 -2.39
C ALA A 26 0.07 -17.94 -1.08
N ALA A 27 0.33 -16.95 -0.22
CA ALA A 27 0.99 -17.16 1.06
C ALA A 27 0.16 -18.04 2.01
N ALA A 28 -1.17 -17.86 2.05
CA ALA A 28 -2.07 -18.68 2.84
C ALA A 28 -2.07 -20.16 2.35
N HIS A 29 -2.09 -20.38 1.04
CA HIS A 29 -1.99 -21.72 0.45
C HIS A 29 -0.67 -22.41 0.80
N GLU A 30 0.47 -21.71 0.73
CA GLU A 30 1.78 -22.24 1.14
C GLU A 30 1.79 -22.67 2.62
N MET A 31 0.99 -22.01 3.47
CA MET A 31 0.81 -22.34 4.87
C MET A 31 -0.31 -23.38 5.13
N GLY A 32 -0.99 -23.88 4.09
CA GLY A 32 -2.02 -24.92 4.19
C GLY A 32 -3.42 -24.43 4.54
N TYR A 33 -3.69 -23.12 4.45
CA TYR A 33 -5.03 -22.55 4.62
C TYR A 33 -5.79 -22.53 3.30
N GLN A 34 -7.12 -22.54 3.39
CA GLN A 34 -8.02 -22.20 2.28
C GLN A 34 -8.33 -20.69 2.34
N VAL A 35 -8.66 -20.09 1.19
CA VAL A 35 -9.03 -18.68 1.14
C VAL A 35 -10.32 -18.47 0.33
N TRP A 36 -11.27 -17.77 0.93
CA TRP A 36 -12.42 -17.22 0.23
C TRP A 36 -12.18 -15.74 -0.04
N VAL A 37 -12.46 -15.29 -1.26
CA VAL A 37 -12.31 -13.89 -1.68
C VAL A 37 -13.66 -13.28 -1.93
N LEU A 38 -13.88 -12.05 -1.46
CA LEU A 38 -15.05 -11.25 -1.76
C LEU A 38 -14.60 -9.99 -2.52
N ASP A 39 -15.01 -9.88 -3.77
CA ASP A 39 -14.71 -8.74 -4.65
C ASP A 39 -15.75 -8.66 -5.77
N PRO A 40 -16.32 -7.47 -6.07
CA PRO A 40 -17.31 -7.33 -7.13
C PRO A 40 -16.79 -7.57 -8.55
N ASP A 41 -15.48 -7.52 -8.78
CA ASP A 41 -14.88 -7.82 -10.09
C ASP A 41 -14.73 -9.34 -10.26
N LYS A 42 -15.56 -9.94 -11.11
CA LYS A 42 -15.51 -11.38 -11.46
C LYS A 42 -14.15 -11.84 -11.99
N ASN A 43 -13.34 -10.93 -12.50
CA ASN A 43 -12.00 -11.19 -13.03
C ASN A 43 -10.90 -10.77 -12.05
N SER A 44 -11.22 -10.63 -10.77
CA SER A 44 -10.27 -10.20 -9.77
C SER A 44 -9.08 -11.15 -9.65
N PRO A 45 -7.83 -10.65 -9.59
CA PRO A 45 -6.62 -11.47 -9.51
C PRO A 45 -6.61 -12.49 -8.38
N ALA A 46 -7.12 -12.13 -7.21
CA ALA A 46 -7.20 -13.04 -6.06
C ALA A 46 -8.33 -14.06 -6.23
N GLY A 47 -9.50 -13.62 -6.74
CA GLY A 47 -10.64 -14.52 -6.97
C GLY A 47 -10.36 -15.65 -7.95
N GLN A 48 -9.40 -15.46 -8.88
CA GLN A 48 -8.99 -16.47 -9.85
C GLN A 48 -8.26 -17.66 -9.22
N ILE A 49 -7.69 -17.51 -8.03
CA ILE A 49 -6.86 -18.53 -7.38
C ILE A 49 -7.37 -18.95 -5.99
N ALA A 50 -8.47 -18.35 -5.54
CA ALA A 50 -9.12 -18.69 -4.27
C ALA A 50 -9.99 -19.95 -4.42
N GLU A 51 -10.25 -20.68 -3.32
CA GLU A 51 -11.19 -21.81 -3.30
C GLU A 51 -12.62 -21.37 -3.60
N ARG A 52 -12.96 -20.12 -3.22
CA ARG A 52 -14.27 -19.55 -3.53
C ARG A 52 -14.18 -18.04 -3.74
N HIS A 53 -14.84 -17.56 -4.77
CA HIS A 53 -14.98 -16.13 -5.05
C HIS A 53 -16.45 -15.70 -4.91
N PHE A 54 -16.70 -14.78 -3.97
CA PHE A 54 -17.98 -14.10 -3.81
C PHE A 54 -17.95 -12.82 -4.66
N CYS A 55 -18.58 -12.89 -5.81
CA CYS A 55 -18.66 -11.75 -6.75
C CYS A 55 -19.84 -10.85 -6.40
N ILE A 56 -19.77 -10.18 -5.24
CA ILE A 56 -20.83 -9.34 -4.66
C ILE A 56 -20.25 -8.00 -4.17
N GLY A 57 -21.12 -7.01 -3.92
CA GLY A 57 -20.73 -5.73 -3.31
C GLY A 57 -20.41 -5.87 -1.82
N TYR A 58 -19.65 -4.92 -1.29
CA TYR A 58 -19.30 -4.88 0.14
C TYR A 58 -20.47 -4.49 1.06
N ASP A 59 -21.64 -4.19 0.51
CA ASP A 59 -22.89 -3.85 1.18
C ASP A 59 -23.99 -4.90 0.96
N ASP A 60 -23.68 -6.02 0.32
CA ASP A 60 -24.59 -7.18 0.22
C ASP A 60 -24.56 -8.01 1.50
N TYR A 61 -25.37 -7.62 2.48
CA TYR A 61 -25.39 -8.25 3.80
C TYR A 61 -25.75 -9.75 3.78
N ALA A 62 -26.57 -10.19 2.83
CA ALA A 62 -26.91 -11.62 2.72
C ALA A 62 -25.68 -12.44 2.26
N GLY A 63 -24.93 -11.92 1.30
CA GLY A 63 -23.69 -12.53 0.86
C GLY A 63 -22.58 -12.41 1.91
N LEU A 64 -22.53 -11.32 2.68
CA LEU A 64 -21.60 -11.15 3.80
C LEU A 64 -21.84 -12.18 4.92
N ASP A 65 -23.10 -12.52 5.22
CA ASP A 65 -23.44 -13.58 6.20
C ASP A 65 -22.90 -14.93 5.75
N GLU A 66 -23.12 -15.30 4.49
CA GLU A 66 -22.62 -16.56 3.95
C GLU A 66 -21.07 -16.58 3.95
N PHE A 67 -20.45 -15.47 3.54
CA PHE A 67 -18.98 -15.32 3.55
C PHE A 67 -18.43 -15.49 4.98
N ALA A 68 -19.01 -14.80 5.96
CA ALA A 68 -18.54 -14.84 7.35
C ALA A 68 -18.66 -16.23 7.97
N THR A 69 -19.77 -16.95 7.70
CA THR A 69 -20.00 -18.30 8.28
C THR A 69 -19.02 -19.34 7.79
N GLY A 70 -18.40 -19.13 6.62
CA GLY A 70 -17.40 -20.05 6.07
C GLY A 70 -15.95 -19.71 6.46
N CYS A 71 -15.70 -18.55 7.04
CA CYS A 71 -14.36 -18.09 7.37
C CYS A 71 -14.06 -18.18 8.87
N ALA A 72 -12.83 -18.57 9.22
CA ALA A 72 -12.35 -18.55 10.61
C ALA A 72 -11.86 -17.17 11.05
N ALA A 73 -11.38 -16.36 10.13
CA ALA A 73 -11.03 -14.96 10.30
C ALA A 73 -11.03 -14.23 8.95
N ILE A 74 -11.17 -12.91 8.96
CA ILE A 74 -11.28 -12.07 7.75
C ILE A 74 -10.26 -10.95 7.80
N THR A 75 -9.63 -10.66 6.65
CA THR A 75 -8.73 -9.53 6.43
C THR A 75 -9.09 -8.76 5.17
N THR A 76 -8.40 -7.66 4.90
CA THR A 76 -8.58 -6.85 3.69
C THR A 76 -7.26 -6.57 3.00
N GLU A 77 -7.32 -6.42 1.67
CA GLU A 77 -6.19 -5.97 0.84
C GLU A 77 -6.42 -4.56 0.29
N PHE A 78 -7.64 -4.02 0.48
CA PHE A 78 -8.06 -2.79 -0.16
C PHE A 78 -8.57 -1.80 0.89
N GLU A 79 -7.93 -0.63 0.98
CA GLU A 79 -8.24 0.38 1.99
C GLU A 79 -9.65 0.99 1.85
N ASN A 80 -10.28 0.89 0.67
CA ASN A 80 -11.61 1.46 0.45
C ASN A 80 -12.78 0.49 0.70
N VAL A 81 -12.52 -0.71 1.24
CA VAL A 81 -13.59 -1.54 1.81
C VAL A 81 -14.25 -0.74 2.93
N PRO A 82 -15.59 -0.53 2.91
CA PRO A 82 -16.23 0.30 3.92
C PRO A 82 -15.96 -0.21 5.35
N ALA A 83 -15.56 0.69 6.25
CA ALA A 83 -15.32 0.32 7.65
C ALA A 83 -16.57 -0.33 8.29
N ALA A 84 -17.79 0.08 7.87
CA ALA A 84 -19.04 -0.52 8.31
C ALA A 84 -19.15 -2.02 7.93
N THR A 85 -18.60 -2.42 6.79
CA THR A 85 -18.54 -3.83 6.37
C THR A 85 -17.63 -4.64 7.27
N LEU A 86 -16.45 -4.09 7.62
CA LEU A 86 -15.54 -4.72 8.58
C LEU A 86 -16.18 -4.87 9.96
N ASP A 87 -16.87 -3.83 10.43
CA ASP A 87 -17.60 -3.80 11.71
C ASP A 87 -18.76 -4.82 11.72
N TYR A 88 -19.44 -4.97 10.58
CA TYR A 88 -20.51 -5.97 10.44
C TYR A 88 -19.96 -7.39 10.54
N LEU A 89 -18.91 -7.70 9.79
CA LEU A 89 -18.27 -9.02 9.76
C LEU A 89 -17.62 -9.38 11.11
N ALA A 90 -17.12 -8.38 11.85
CA ALA A 90 -16.53 -8.57 13.18
C ALA A 90 -17.53 -9.10 14.23
N LYS A 91 -18.83 -9.07 13.95
CA LYS A 91 -19.86 -9.69 14.80
C LYS A 91 -19.87 -11.22 14.72
N PHE A 92 -19.31 -11.78 13.68
CA PHE A 92 -19.31 -13.21 13.39
C PHE A 92 -17.96 -13.85 13.65
N VAL A 93 -16.88 -13.22 13.16
CA VAL A 93 -15.52 -13.76 13.21
C VAL A 93 -14.49 -12.66 13.47
N PRO A 94 -13.26 -12.98 13.91
CA PRO A 94 -12.20 -12.00 14.01
C PRO A 94 -11.94 -11.32 12.66
N VAL A 95 -11.95 -9.97 12.64
CA VAL A 95 -11.60 -9.13 11.48
C VAL A 95 -10.37 -8.32 11.82
N ARG A 96 -9.34 -8.39 10.99
CA ARG A 96 -8.05 -7.71 11.18
C ARG A 96 -7.53 -7.16 9.86
N PRO A 97 -7.23 -5.86 9.79
CA PRO A 97 -7.31 -4.85 10.84
C PRO A 97 -8.76 -4.53 11.26
N SER A 98 -8.89 -3.83 12.39
CA SER A 98 -10.20 -3.40 12.91
C SER A 98 -10.81 -2.30 12.03
N ALA A 99 -12.14 -2.23 11.99
CA ALA A 99 -12.86 -1.16 11.28
C ALA A 99 -12.43 0.24 11.74
N ALA A 100 -12.17 0.44 13.04
CA ALA A 100 -11.73 1.72 13.58
C ALA A 100 -10.37 2.15 13.04
N ALA A 101 -9.39 1.23 12.98
CA ALA A 101 -8.07 1.52 12.42
C ALA A 101 -8.14 1.83 10.92
N VAL A 102 -8.94 1.06 10.17
CA VAL A 102 -9.15 1.30 8.73
C VAL A 102 -9.85 2.65 8.49
N ALA A 103 -10.84 3.02 9.30
CA ALA A 103 -11.56 4.29 9.16
C ALA A 103 -10.65 5.52 9.30
N VAL A 104 -9.64 5.45 10.17
CA VAL A 104 -8.62 6.52 10.28
C VAL A 104 -7.83 6.66 8.98
N CYS A 105 -7.33 5.55 8.43
CA CYS A 105 -6.51 5.57 7.21
C CYS A 105 -7.33 5.89 5.94
N GLN A 106 -8.65 5.61 5.92
CA GLN A 106 -9.52 5.92 4.79
C GLN A 106 -9.80 7.40 4.59
N ASN A 107 -9.48 8.24 5.54
CA ASN A 107 -9.84 9.65 5.53
C ASN A 107 -8.66 10.53 5.92
N ARG A 108 -8.11 11.28 4.97
CA ARG A 108 -6.91 12.14 5.18
C ARG A 108 -7.09 13.15 6.31
N ILE A 109 -8.31 13.63 6.56
CA ILE A 109 -8.58 14.51 7.70
C ILE A 109 -8.41 13.74 9.02
N ALA A 110 -8.97 12.52 9.09
CA ALA A 110 -8.84 11.68 10.28
C ALA A 110 -7.38 11.25 10.49
N GLU A 111 -6.69 10.85 9.42
CA GLU A 111 -5.28 10.47 9.42
C GLU A 111 -4.37 11.59 9.93
N LYS A 112 -4.46 12.79 9.34
CA LYS A 112 -3.64 13.94 9.76
C LYS A 112 -3.99 14.40 11.16
N SER A 113 -5.27 14.39 11.55
CA SER A 113 -5.70 14.69 12.91
C SER A 113 -5.15 13.67 13.92
N PHE A 114 -5.22 12.38 13.59
CA PHE A 114 -4.64 11.30 14.40
C PHE A 114 -3.13 11.51 14.61
N LEU A 115 -2.37 11.82 13.56
CA LEU A 115 -0.93 12.08 13.68
C LEU A 115 -0.65 13.26 14.61
N ARG A 116 -1.36 14.39 14.42
CA ARG A 116 -1.24 15.59 15.25
C ARG A 116 -1.58 15.30 16.71
N ASP A 117 -2.72 14.66 16.94
CA ASP A 117 -3.27 14.47 18.31
C ASP A 117 -2.43 13.46 19.12
N ASN A 118 -1.65 12.60 18.45
CA ASN A 118 -0.71 11.67 19.08
C ASN A 118 0.76 12.16 19.08
N GLY A 119 1.02 13.41 18.67
CA GLY A 119 2.36 13.98 18.65
C GLY A 119 3.32 13.22 17.73
N LEU A 120 2.80 12.72 16.61
CA LEU A 120 3.57 12.02 15.56
C LEU A 120 4.02 13.03 14.49
N PRO A 121 5.18 12.82 13.84
CA PRO A 121 5.68 13.75 12.84
C PRO A 121 4.70 13.84 11.65
N HIS A 122 4.29 15.06 11.33
CA HIS A 122 3.44 15.36 10.18
C HIS A 122 3.77 16.71 9.57
N GLY A 123 3.50 16.90 8.27
CA GLY A 123 3.62 18.20 7.63
C GLY A 123 2.54 19.18 8.10
N PRO A 124 2.76 20.50 7.97
CA PRO A 124 1.72 21.49 8.24
C PRO A 124 0.52 21.28 7.34
N PHE A 125 -0.70 21.33 7.91
CA PHE A 125 -1.93 21.13 7.18
C PHE A 125 -3.10 21.94 7.75
N ALA A 126 -4.13 22.16 6.94
CA ALA A 126 -5.43 22.66 7.35
C ALA A 126 -6.55 21.74 6.84
N VAL A 127 -7.60 21.61 7.64
CA VAL A 127 -8.83 20.89 7.26
C VAL A 127 -9.75 21.85 6.50
N ILE A 128 -10.17 21.46 5.32
CA ILE A 128 -10.99 22.29 4.43
C ILE A 128 -12.34 21.60 4.20
N ARG A 129 -13.42 22.26 4.66
CA ARG A 129 -14.81 21.84 4.44
C ARG A 129 -15.62 22.91 3.71
N SER A 130 -15.05 24.12 3.60
CA SER A 130 -15.68 25.29 2.98
C SER A 130 -14.62 26.21 2.39
N GLU A 131 -15.03 27.15 1.53
CA GLU A 131 -14.15 28.21 1.04
C GLU A 131 -13.66 29.13 2.18
N GLU A 132 -14.44 29.28 3.24
CA GLU A 132 -14.06 30.08 4.41
C GLU A 132 -12.88 29.42 5.16
N ASP A 133 -12.82 28.09 5.22
CA ASP A 133 -11.67 27.38 5.79
C ASP A 133 -10.39 27.67 5.00
N ILE A 134 -10.48 27.79 3.67
CA ILE A 134 -9.34 28.13 2.81
C ILE A 134 -8.88 29.57 3.10
N LYS A 135 -9.82 30.52 3.21
CA LYS A 135 -9.50 31.93 3.50
C LYS A 135 -8.87 32.11 4.88
N ASN A 136 -9.25 31.27 5.84
CA ASN A 136 -8.72 31.28 7.20
C ASN A 136 -7.43 30.43 7.36
N ALA A 137 -7.03 29.67 6.32
CA ALA A 137 -5.81 28.89 6.36
C ALA A 137 -4.56 29.80 6.44
N ALA A 138 -3.56 29.36 7.20
CA ALA A 138 -2.33 30.13 7.35
C ALA A 138 -1.64 30.35 6.00
N ALA A 139 -1.24 31.58 5.70
CA ALA A 139 -0.55 31.94 4.46
C ALA A 139 0.77 31.15 4.27
N SER A 140 1.40 30.72 5.38
CA SER A 140 2.62 29.89 5.37
C SER A 140 2.42 28.48 4.82
N LEU A 141 1.17 28.02 4.62
CA LEU A 141 0.91 26.73 3.98
C LEU A 141 1.21 26.76 2.48
N PHE A 142 1.19 27.93 1.83
CA PHE A 142 1.42 28.03 0.40
C PHE A 142 2.91 28.16 0.04
N PRO A 143 3.37 27.52 -1.06
CA PRO A 143 2.61 26.64 -1.96
C PRO A 143 2.13 25.35 -1.26
N ALA A 144 0.96 24.85 -1.65
CA ALA A 144 0.29 23.75 -0.99
C ALA A 144 -0.21 22.70 -1.98
N ILE A 145 -0.62 21.55 -1.46
CA ILE A 145 -1.35 20.52 -2.20
C ILE A 145 -2.72 20.38 -1.53
N LEU A 146 -3.79 20.65 -2.27
CA LEU A 146 -5.16 20.40 -1.85
C LEU A 146 -5.52 18.97 -2.25
N LYS A 147 -5.88 18.11 -1.28
CA LYS A 147 -6.20 16.69 -1.49
C LYS A 147 -7.60 16.40 -0.98
N ILE A 148 -8.45 15.73 -1.77
CA ILE A 148 -9.75 15.23 -1.27
C ILE A 148 -9.53 14.26 -0.12
N ALA A 149 -10.42 14.31 0.89
CA ALA A 149 -10.25 13.54 2.12
C ALA A 149 -10.42 12.03 1.91
N ARG A 150 -11.20 11.59 0.92
CA ARG A 150 -11.49 10.16 0.66
C ARG A 150 -11.37 9.86 -0.83
N PHE A 151 -11.05 8.60 -1.14
CA PHE A 151 -10.99 8.07 -2.52
C PHE A 151 -9.93 8.71 -3.44
N GLY A 152 -8.98 9.47 -2.91
CA GLY A 152 -7.80 9.92 -3.65
C GLY A 152 -6.71 8.85 -3.63
N TYR A 153 -6.12 8.53 -4.78
CA TYR A 153 -5.03 7.56 -4.92
C TYR A 153 -4.16 7.87 -6.14
N ASP A 154 -2.91 7.46 -6.13
CA ASP A 154 -1.97 7.59 -7.26
C ASP A 154 -2.04 8.99 -7.93
N GLY A 155 -1.99 10.07 -7.14
CA GLY A 155 -2.06 11.45 -7.62
C GLY A 155 -3.44 11.97 -8.04
N LYS A 156 -4.48 11.14 -8.03
CA LYS A 156 -5.86 11.55 -8.33
C LYS A 156 -6.53 12.21 -7.12
N GLY A 157 -7.38 13.21 -7.40
CA GLY A 157 -8.07 13.94 -6.35
C GLY A 157 -7.16 14.89 -5.57
N GLN A 158 -6.10 15.41 -6.21
CA GLN A 158 -5.22 16.42 -5.65
C GLN A 158 -4.92 17.54 -6.65
N ALA A 159 -4.59 18.71 -6.15
CA ALA A 159 -4.20 19.87 -6.93
C ALA A 159 -3.08 20.64 -6.22
N THR A 160 -2.00 20.96 -6.93
CA THR A 160 -1.00 21.92 -6.45
C THR A 160 -1.57 23.31 -6.59
N VAL A 161 -1.47 24.11 -5.52
CA VAL A 161 -2.01 25.46 -5.43
C VAL A 161 -0.98 26.41 -4.81
N ASN A 162 -0.79 27.58 -5.39
CA ASN A 162 0.23 28.54 -4.96
C ASN A 162 -0.37 29.67 -4.12
N SER A 163 -1.70 29.81 -4.12
CA SER A 163 -2.40 30.87 -3.40
C SER A 163 -3.78 30.42 -2.90
N CYS A 164 -4.38 31.23 -2.04
CA CYS A 164 -5.75 31.05 -1.55
C CYS A 164 -6.76 30.99 -2.71
N GLU A 165 -6.62 31.85 -3.73
CA GLU A 165 -7.50 31.93 -4.88
C GLU A 165 -7.43 30.64 -5.71
N GLU A 166 -6.21 30.11 -5.97
CA GLU A 166 -6.03 28.83 -6.66
C GLU A 166 -6.64 27.67 -5.86
N ALA A 167 -6.51 27.70 -4.54
CA ALA A 167 -7.09 26.67 -3.66
C ALA A 167 -8.63 26.70 -3.70
N ILE A 168 -9.27 27.88 -3.72
CA ILE A 168 -10.73 28.04 -3.87
C ILE A 168 -11.19 27.46 -5.23
N ILE A 169 -10.47 27.78 -6.32
CA ILE A 169 -10.79 27.25 -7.65
C ILE A 169 -10.66 25.72 -7.66
N ALA A 170 -9.60 25.16 -7.07
CA ALA A 170 -9.39 23.72 -6.98
C ALA A 170 -10.48 23.03 -6.13
N PHE A 171 -10.85 23.62 -5.00
CA PHE A 171 -11.94 23.14 -4.15
C PHE A 171 -13.28 23.09 -4.89
N GLY A 172 -13.58 24.12 -5.68
CA GLY A 172 -14.76 24.14 -6.56
C GLY A 172 -14.75 23.00 -7.59
N ARG A 173 -13.56 22.67 -8.17
CA ARG A 173 -13.41 21.50 -9.08
C ARG A 173 -13.67 20.18 -8.37
N PHE A 174 -13.35 20.09 -7.09
CA PHE A 174 -13.66 18.93 -6.24
C PHE A 174 -15.10 18.96 -5.70
N LYS A 175 -15.95 19.84 -6.24
CA LYS A 175 -17.39 19.96 -5.92
C LYS A 175 -17.67 20.19 -4.43
N GLY A 176 -16.76 20.84 -3.73
CA GLY A 176 -16.88 21.11 -2.30
C GLY A 176 -16.71 19.87 -1.40
N GLU A 177 -16.16 18.79 -1.93
CA GLU A 177 -15.81 17.61 -1.10
C GLU A 177 -14.80 18.01 -0.02
N PRO A 178 -14.91 17.49 1.21
CA PRO A 178 -13.94 17.75 2.27
C PRO A 178 -12.51 17.43 1.81
N CYS A 179 -11.57 18.33 2.12
CA CYS A 179 -10.19 18.27 1.70
C CYS A 179 -9.23 18.48 2.87
N VAL A 180 -7.97 18.13 2.65
CA VAL A 180 -6.83 18.60 3.44
C VAL A 180 -5.97 19.49 2.55
N LEU A 181 -5.60 20.67 3.03
CA LEU A 181 -4.62 21.55 2.41
C LEU A 181 -3.29 21.31 3.13
N GLU A 182 -2.35 20.68 2.47
CA GLU A 182 -1.03 20.33 3.01
C GLU A 182 0.04 21.25 2.41
N GLN A 183 0.95 21.77 3.22
CA GLN A 183 2.11 22.51 2.73
C GLN A 183 2.91 21.64 1.76
N ARG A 184 3.24 22.18 0.58
CA ARG A 184 4.13 21.49 -0.35
C ARG A 184 5.57 21.57 0.16
N LEU A 185 6.10 20.41 0.55
CA LEU A 185 7.46 20.29 1.07
C LEU A 185 8.47 20.13 -0.07
N GLN A 186 9.69 20.61 0.15
CA GLN A 186 10.84 20.22 -0.67
C GLN A 186 11.41 18.95 -0.08
N LEU A 187 11.35 17.84 -0.85
CA LEU A 187 11.78 16.55 -0.38
C LEU A 187 13.26 16.33 -0.65
N ASP A 188 13.95 15.79 0.34
CA ASP A 188 15.31 15.26 0.19
C ASP A 188 15.22 13.86 -0.45
N TYR A 189 14.36 13.00 0.11
CA TYR A 189 14.02 11.65 -0.41
C TYR A 189 12.73 11.14 0.26
N GLU A 190 12.23 10.00 -0.21
CA GLU A 190 11.06 9.33 0.34
C GLU A 190 11.45 7.93 0.83
N ILE A 191 10.90 7.51 1.97
CA ILE A 191 11.06 6.15 2.49
C ILE A 191 9.72 5.57 2.93
N SER A 192 9.65 4.27 3.04
CA SER A 192 8.51 3.58 3.64
C SER A 192 8.97 2.45 4.55
N VAL A 193 8.16 2.21 5.57
CA VAL A 193 8.28 1.06 6.46
C VAL A 193 7.02 0.22 6.33
N VAL A 194 7.20 -1.08 6.09
CA VAL A 194 6.13 -2.06 6.26
C VAL A 194 6.36 -2.77 7.58
N LEU A 195 5.31 -2.96 8.36
CA LEU A 195 5.38 -3.64 9.64
C LEU A 195 4.18 -4.58 9.85
N ALA A 196 4.40 -5.63 10.62
CA ALA A 196 3.36 -6.46 11.18
C ALA A 196 3.21 -6.16 12.67
N ARG A 197 1.97 -6.15 13.18
CA ARG A 197 1.69 -6.15 14.62
C ARG A 197 0.67 -7.22 14.94
N ASP A 198 0.97 -8.05 15.94
CA ASP A 198 0.09 -9.11 16.39
C ASP A 198 -0.86 -8.68 17.52
N GLN A 199 -1.71 -9.60 17.98
CA GLN A 199 -2.67 -9.35 19.04
C GLN A 199 -2.04 -9.13 20.42
N SER A 200 -0.81 -9.62 20.63
CA SER A 200 -0.07 -9.41 21.88
C SER A 200 0.61 -8.04 21.93
N GLY A 201 0.63 -7.33 20.80
CA GLY A 201 1.31 -6.06 20.63
C GLY A 201 2.76 -6.19 20.16
N GLN A 202 3.23 -7.38 19.84
CA GLN A 202 4.56 -7.55 19.23
C GLN A 202 4.57 -6.97 17.84
N VAL A 203 5.66 -6.29 17.48
CA VAL A 203 5.87 -5.66 16.18
C VAL A 203 7.07 -6.25 15.48
N ALA A 204 6.96 -6.49 14.20
CA ALA A 204 8.05 -6.88 13.30
C ALA A 204 8.10 -5.90 12.13
N CYS A 205 9.07 -4.98 12.13
CA CYS A 205 9.33 -4.07 11.02
C CYS A 205 10.18 -4.76 9.96
N PHE A 206 9.82 -4.55 8.70
CA PHE A 206 10.71 -4.84 7.59
C PHE A 206 11.71 -3.69 7.40
N PRO A 207 12.91 -3.94 6.85
CA PRO A 207 13.85 -2.88 6.55
C PRO A 207 13.21 -1.76 5.73
N ALA A 208 13.46 -0.52 6.10
CA ALA A 208 12.93 0.61 5.35
C ALA A 208 13.42 0.61 3.90
N GLY A 209 12.53 0.94 2.96
CA GLY A 209 12.84 1.09 1.56
C GLY A 209 12.87 2.56 1.16
N GLU A 210 13.88 2.99 0.37
CA GLU A 210 13.87 4.25 -0.35
C GLU A 210 12.94 4.14 -1.55
N ASN A 211 12.04 5.10 -1.70
CA ASN A 211 11.01 5.07 -2.73
C ASN A 211 11.24 6.21 -3.73
N ARG A 212 11.11 5.89 -5.01
CA ARG A 212 11.10 6.85 -6.10
C ARG A 212 9.76 6.79 -6.80
N HIS A 213 9.11 7.95 -6.90
CA HIS A 213 7.82 8.09 -7.56
C HIS A 213 7.97 8.81 -8.89
N THR A 214 7.25 8.33 -9.89
CA THR A 214 7.13 8.97 -11.20
C THR A 214 5.66 9.32 -11.42
N ASN A 215 5.36 10.60 -11.62
CA ASN A 215 3.98 11.11 -11.78
C ASN A 215 3.04 10.70 -10.62
N GLY A 216 3.56 10.64 -9.39
CA GLY A 216 2.79 10.28 -8.20
C GLY A 216 2.50 8.78 -8.04
N ILE A 217 3.10 7.94 -8.87
CA ILE A 217 3.00 6.47 -8.78
C ILE A 217 4.37 5.92 -8.37
N LEU A 218 4.41 5.02 -7.39
CA LEU A 218 5.64 4.34 -6.99
C LEU A 218 6.24 3.62 -8.20
N ASP A 219 7.47 3.96 -8.53
CA ASP A 219 8.24 3.39 -9.63
C ASP A 219 9.26 2.37 -9.12
N VAL A 220 10.10 2.77 -8.15
CA VAL A 220 11.19 1.95 -7.62
C VAL A 220 11.23 1.99 -6.11
N SER A 221 11.47 0.83 -5.46
CA SER A 221 11.83 0.73 -4.03
C SER A 221 13.20 0.08 -3.89
N ILE A 222 14.10 0.68 -3.11
CA ILE A 222 15.50 0.29 -2.95
C ILE A 222 15.76 -0.07 -1.48
N VAL A 223 16.28 -1.26 -1.22
CA VAL A 223 16.61 -1.76 0.13
C VAL A 223 18.01 -2.36 0.13
N PRO A 224 18.88 -1.93 1.03
CA PRO A 224 18.72 -0.87 2.03
C PRO A 224 18.65 0.53 1.40
N VAL A 225 18.13 1.49 2.17
CA VAL A 225 18.09 2.91 1.79
C VAL A 225 19.49 3.41 1.44
N GLN A 226 19.64 4.09 0.30
CA GLN A 226 20.92 4.58 -0.20
C GLN A 226 21.18 6.05 0.16
N ALA A 227 20.14 6.80 0.54
CA ALA A 227 20.27 8.20 0.90
C ALA A 227 21.21 8.41 2.10
N THR A 228 22.06 9.42 2.04
CA THR A 228 22.95 9.83 3.12
C THR A 228 22.16 10.41 4.29
N GLY A 229 22.55 10.13 5.54
CA GLY A 229 21.80 10.58 6.72
C GLY A 229 20.47 9.84 6.89
N CYS A 230 20.43 8.58 6.52
CA CYS A 230 19.23 7.75 6.53
C CYS A 230 18.55 7.71 7.92
N LEU A 231 17.24 8.01 7.94
CA LEU A 231 16.38 8.00 9.12
C LEU A 231 15.57 6.70 9.28
N SER A 232 16.09 5.57 8.77
CA SER A 232 15.36 4.28 8.78
C SER A 232 14.95 3.85 10.19
N GLY A 233 15.83 3.96 11.19
CA GLY A 233 15.52 3.60 12.57
C GLY A 233 14.47 4.51 13.20
N ASP A 234 14.50 5.80 12.87
CA ASP A 234 13.48 6.75 13.32
C ASP A 234 12.13 6.44 12.65
N ALA A 235 12.13 6.09 11.37
CA ALA A 235 10.93 5.71 10.62
C ALA A 235 10.29 4.43 11.18
N GLU A 236 11.09 3.41 11.50
CA GLU A 236 10.61 2.18 12.17
C GLU A 236 10.00 2.49 13.54
N THR A 237 10.64 3.37 14.31
CA THR A 237 10.13 3.80 15.62
C THR A 237 8.80 4.54 15.49
N VAL A 238 8.68 5.48 14.55
CA VAL A 238 7.43 6.22 14.30
C VAL A 238 6.34 5.28 13.79
N ALA A 239 6.63 4.39 12.84
CA ALA A 239 5.68 3.43 12.31
C ALA A 239 5.15 2.48 13.41
N THR A 240 6.02 2.03 14.32
CA THR A 240 5.64 1.23 15.49
C THR A 240 4.67 1.99 16.39
N ARG A 241 4.97 3.25 16.73
CA ARG A 241 4.08 4.10 17.55
C ARG A 241 2.72 4.34 16.88
N ILE A 242 2.69 4.50 15.56
CA ILE A 242 1.44 4.59 14.79
C ILE A 242 0.59 3.33 14.99
N ALA A 243 1.17 2.16 14.79
CA ALA A 243 0.46 0.90 14.93
C ALA A 243 -0.02 0.64 16.38
N GLU A 244 0.78 1.03 17.39
CA GLU A 244 0.41 0.97 18.80
C GLU A 244 -0.78 1.88 19.12
N ASN A 245 -0.71 3.16 18.72
CA ASN A 245 -1.75 4.15 19.00
C ASN A 245 -3.08 3.83 18.29
N LEU A 246 -3.04 3.16 17.11
CA LEU A 246 -4.22 2.66 16.41
C LEU A 246 -4.76 1.35 17.03
N GLY A 247 -4.04 0.71 17.95
CA GLY A 247 -4.36 -0.67 18.36
C GLY A 247 -4.37 -1.63 17.18
N TYR A 248 -3.52 -1.38 16.19
CA TYR A 248 -3.51 -2.10 14.92
C TYR A 248 -3.12 -3.56 15.11
N VAL A 249 -3.81 -4.46 14.40
CA VAL A 249 -3.40 -5.87 14.28
C VAL A 249 -3.45 -6.25 12.79
N GLY A 250 -2.33 -6.67 12.23
CA GLY A 250 -2.19 -6.98 10.81
C GLY A 250 -0.90 -6.44 10.22
N ILE A 251 -0.88 -6.25 8.91
CA ILE A 251 0.19 -5.60 8.14
C ILE A 251 -0.20 -4.16 7.83
N MET A 252 0.73 -3.24 8.02
CA MET A 252 0.58 -1.82 7.71
C MET A 252 1.79 -1.32 6.93
N GLY A 253 1.57 -0.48 5.91
CA GLY A 253 2.59 0.34 5.28
C GLY A 253 2.51 1.78 5.79
N VAL A 254 3.65 2.39 6.09
CA VAL A 254 3.75 3.81 6.42
C VAL A 254 4.73 4.48 5.48
N GLU A 255 4.27 5.50 4.78
CA GLU A 255 5.11 6.31 3.90
C GLU A 255 5.58 7.57 4.61
N PHE A 256 6.83 7.93 4.37
CA PHE A 256 7.46 9.10 4.95
C PHE A 256 8.14 9.95 3.89
N PHE A 257 8.02 11.24 4.05
CA PHE A 257 8.87 12.24 3.43
C PHE A 257 10.06 12.54 4.35
N VAL A 258 11.23 12.75 3.77
CA VAL A 258 12.34 13.39 4.45
C VAL A 258 12.55 14.77 3.82
N SER A 259 12.51 15.81 4.64
CA SER A 259 12.61 17.20 4.21
C SER A 259 13.44 17.99 5.22
N GLY A 260 14.54 18.59 4.77
CA GLY A 260 15.48 19.31 5.64
C GLY A 260 16.03 18.43 6.78
N GLY A 261 16.25 17.14 6.52
CA GLY A 261 16.69 16.17 7.50
C GLY A 261 15.64 15.77 8.56
N GLN A 262 14.36 16.12 8.36
CA GLN A 262 13.26 15.77 9.26
C GLN A 262 12.37 14.71 8.63
N LEU A 263 11.96 13.74 9.46
CA LEU A 263 11.02 12.68 9.07
C LEU A 263 9.58 13.19 9.22
N ILE A 264 8.76 12.99 8.20
CA ILE A 264 7.37 13.45 8.12
C ILE A 264 6.50 12.31 7.58
N VAL A 265 5.47 11.89 8.32
CA VAL A 265 4.51 10.88 7.84
C VAL A 265 3.69 11.47 6.70
N ASN A 266 3.74 10.81 5.54
CA ASN A 266 2.93 11.14 4.38
C ASN A 266 1.56 10.43 4.44
N GLU A 267 1.56 9.10 4.49
CA GLU A 267 0.35 8.28 4.39
C GLU A 267 0.49 6.97 5.17
N MET A 268 -0.65 6.47 5.68
CA MET A 268 -0.75 5.17 6.35
C MET A 268 -1.66 4.24 5.55
N ALA A 269 -1.15 3.10 5.13
CA ALA A 269 -1.90 2.08 4.41
C ALA A 269 -2.23 0.90 5.36
N PRO A 270 -3.52 0.66 5.72
CA PRO A 270 -3.90 -0.39 6.67
C PRO A 270 -3.96 -1.78 5.99
N ARG A 271 -2.91 -2.15 5.27
CA ARG A 271 -2.79 -3.36 4.43
C ARG A 271 -1.33 -3.59 4.02
N PRO A 272 -1.00 -4.73 3.38
CA PRO A 272 0.27 -4.87 2.67
C PRO A 272 0.50 -3.71 1.70
N HIS A 273 1.75 -3.32 1.53
CA HIS A 273 2.08 -2.15 0.73
C HIS A 273 2.93 -2.52 -0.50
N ASN A 274 2.74 -1.77 -1.58
CA ASN A 274 3.46 -1.99 -2.83
C ASN A 274 4.98 -1.84 -2.65
N SER A 275 5.44 -0.86 -1.86
CA SER A 275 6.86 -0.70 -1.55
C SER A 275 7.47 -1.89 -0.79
N GLY A 276 6.62 -2.70 -0.12
CA GLY A 276 7.02 -3.94 0.57
C GLY A 276 7.06 -5.18 -0.32
N HIS A 277 6.84 -5.07 -1.63
CA HIS A 277 6.87 -6.26 -2.51
C HIS A 277 8.25 -6.91 -2.60
N TYR A 278 9.34 -6.14 -2.39
CA TYR A 278 10.68 -6.70 -2.29
C TYR A 278 10.80 -7.80 -1.22
N THR A 279 9.94 -7.77 -0.20
CA THR A 279 9.96 -8.76 0.90
C THR A 279 9.69 -10.19 0.41
N ILE A 280 8.98 -10.34 -0.72
CA ILE A 280 8.67 -11.65 -1.31
C ILE A 280 9.96 -12.41 -1.63
N ASP A 281 10.95 -11.71 -2.15
CA ASP A 281 12.18 -12.32 -2.67
C ASP A 281 13.41 -12.08 -1.80
N ALA A 282 13.36 -11.11 -0.87
CA ALA A 282 14.54 -10.65 -0.14
C ALA A 282 14.45 -10.79 1.38
N CYS A 283 13.31 -11.20 1.97
CA CYS A 283 13.15 -11.37 3.40
C CYS A 283 12.91 -12.84 3.80
N VAL A 284 13.24 -13.18 5.06
CA VAL A 284 13.00 -14.53 5.62
C VAL A 284 11.50 -14.83 5.63
N THR A 285 10.70 -13.89 6.12
CA THR A 285 9.23 -13.93 6.06
C THR A 285 8.77 -12.72 5.25
N ASN A 286 7.89 -12.90 4.26
CA ASN A 286 7.39 -11.79 3.48
C ASN A 286 6.15 -11.14 4.14
N GLN A 287 5.75 -9.96 3.64
CA GLN A 287 4.62 -9.22 4.20
C GLN A 287 3.28 -9.96 4.14
N PHE A 288 3.07 -10.84 3.18
CA PHE A 288 1.82 -11.57 3.00
C PHE A 288 1.74 -12.76 3.96
N GLU A 289 2.84 -13.47 4.17
CA GLU A 289 2.94 -14.47 5.23
C GLU A 289 2.75 -13.85 6.60
N GLN A 290 3.35 -12.68 6.86
CA GLN A 290 3.12 -11.94 8.11
C GLN A 290 1.64 -11.54 8.27
N GLN A 291 0.95 -11.20 7.17
CA GLN A 291 -0.49 -10.91 7.22
C GLN A 291 -1.28 -12.15 7.66
N VAL A 292 -0.96 -13.33 7.12
CA VAL A 292 -1.59 -14.59 7.55
C VAL A 292 -1.29 -14.86 9.03
N ARG A 293 -0.03 -14.70 9.46
CA ARG A 293 0.37 -14.91 10.86
C ARG A 293 -0.39 -13.98 11.82
N ALA A 294 -0.41 -12.68 11.54
CA ALA A 294 -1.11 -11.71 12.36
C ALA A 294 -2.63 -11.94 12.38
N LEU A 295 -3.23 -12.31 11.23
CA LEU A 295 -4.64 -12.66 11.13
C LEU A 295 -4.99 -13.88 11.98
N CYS A 296 -4.19 -14.92 11.90
CA CYS A 296 -4.43 -16.21 12.56
C CYS A 296 -3.99 -16.25 14.03
N GLY A 297 -3.38 -15.17 14.55
CA GLY A 297 -2.84 -15.13 15.92
C GLY A 297 -1.62 -16.03 16.10
N LEU A 298 -0.89 -16.30 15.02
CA LEU A 298 0.39 -17.00 15.06
C LEU A 298 1.51 -16.03 15.49
N PRO A 299 2.61 -16.52 16.07
CA PRO A 299 3.80 -15.70 16.30
C PRO A 299 4.28 -15.08 14.99
N LEU A 300 4.69 -13.81 15.04
CA LEU A 300 5.28 -13.15 13.88
C LEU A 300 6.56 -13.86 13.43
N GLY A 301 6.78 -13.92 12.13
CA GLY A 301 8.01 -14.43 11.56
C GLY A 301 9.12 -13.39 11.55
N GLU A 302 10.33 -13.80 11.21
CA GLU A 302 11.49 -12.91 11.12
C GLU A 302 11.39 -12.03 9.84
N SER A 303 11.34 -10.71 10.02
CA SER A 303 11.22 -9.74 8.92
C SER A 303 12.56 -9.32 8.29
N ARG A 304 13.68 -9.87 8.78
CA ARG A 304 15.03 -9.55 8.31
C ARG A 304 15.20 -9.83 6.82
N ALA A 305 15.77 -8.87 6.09
CA ALA A 305 16.22 -9.09 4.72
C ALA A 305 17.51 -9.95 4.72
N HIS A 306 17.57 -10.92 3.82
CA HIS A 306 18.76 -11.73 3.56
C HIS A 306 19.60 -11.22 2.39
N SER A 307 19.06 -10.29 1.62
CA SER A 307 19.68 -9.71 0.43
C SER A 307 19.34 -8.23 0.31
N ALA A 308 20.20 -7.46 -0.33
CA ALA A 308 19.82 -6.19 -0.90
C ALA A 308 18.80 -6.42 -2.03
N ALA A 309 17.88 -5.49 -2.23
CA ALA A 309 16.82 -5.62 -3.20
C ALA A 309 16.47 -4.29 -3.87
N VAL A 310 16.13 -4.34 -5.14
CA VAL A 310 15.49 -3.23 -5.87
C VAL A 310 14.24 -3.77 -6.55
N MET A 311 13.10 -3.30 -6.10
CA MET A 311 11.80 -3.61 -6.68
C MET A 311 11.43 -2.51 -7.69
N VAL A 312 10.96 -2.91 -8.86
CA VAL A 312 10.51 -2.01 -9.94
C VAL A 312 9.09 -2.37 -10.33
N ASN A 313 8.18 -1.39 -10.30
CA ASN A 313 6.81 -1.58 -10.76
C ASN A 313 6.73 -1.67 -12.29
N LEU A 314 5.87 -2.55 -12.77
CA LEU A 314 5.51 -2.68 -14.18
C LEU A 314 4.12 -2.08 -14.39
N LEU A 315 4.10 -0.87 -14.95
CA LEU A 315 2.85 -0.16 -15.22
C LEU A 315 2.28 -0.58 -16.57
N GLY A 316 0.98 -0.44 -16.71
CA GLY A 316 0.25 -0.81 -17.91
C GLY A 316 0.66 -0.06 -19.17
N ASP A 317 1.39 1.05 -19.01
CA ASP A 317 2.00 1.81 -20.10
C ASP A 317 2.92 0.94 -20.98
N LEU A 318 3.58 -0.06 -20.40
CA LEU A 318 4.46 -1.00 -21.10
C LEU A 318 3.72 -1.88 -22.14
N TRP A 319 2.41 -2.00 -22.05
CA TRP A 319 1.58 -2.76 -22.98
C TRP A 319 1.14 -1.96 -24.20
N PHE A 320 1.58 -0.70 -24.30
CA PHE A 320 1.21 0.18 -25.41
C PHE A 320 2.46 0.67 -26.13
N GLU A 321 2.49 0.51 -27.44
CA GLU A 321 3.50 1.10 -28.34
C GLU A 321 2.88 2.19 -29.18
N GLN A 322 3.64 3.29 -29.33
CA GLN A 322 3.31 4.32 -30.30
C GLN A 322 3.69 3.85 -31.72
N GLY A 323 2.71 3.67 -32.57
CA GLY A 323 2.89 3.30 -33.98
C GLY A 323 2.43 4.40 -34.92
N GLU A 324 2.67 4.25 -36.25
CA GLU A 324 2.25 5.21 -37.26
C GLU A 324 0.74 5.45 -37.30
N ASN A 325 -0.08 4.48 -36.84
CA ASN A 325 -1.55 4.54 -36.79
C ASN A 325 -2.12 4.73 -35.38
N GLY A 326 -1.32 5.18 -34.39
CA GLY A 326 -1.72 5.34 -32.98
C GLY A 326 -1.17 4.27 -32.07
N GLU A 327 -1.73 4.17 -30.84
CA GLU A 327 -1.29 3.21 -29.84
C GLU A 327 -1.70 1.78 -30.22
N HIS A 328 -0.76 0.85 -30.17
CA HIS A 328 -1.01 -0.58 -30.34
C HIS A 328 -0.76 -1.31 -29.05
N TYR A 329 -1.70 -2.18 -28.66
CA TYR A 329 -1.56 -3.11 -27.53
C TYR A 329 -0.62 -4.26 -27.92
N ARG A 330 0.37 -4.52 -27.06
CA ARG A 330 1.23 -5.68 -27.17
C ARG A 330 1.62 -6.21 -25.78
N GLU A 331 1.92 -7.50 -25.70
CA GLU A 331 2.54 -8.06 -24.50
C GLU A 331 4.04 -7.66 -24.47
N PRO A 332 4.55 -7.18 -23.32
CA PRO A 332 5.99 -6.89 -23.20
C PRO A 332 6.86 -8.13 -23.41
N ASP A 333 8.08 -7.92 -23.92
CA ASP A 333 9.03 -9.00 -24.14
C ASP A 333 9.71 -9.45 -22.82
N TRP A 334 9.03 -10.31 -22.09
CA TRP A 334 9.48 -10.86 -20.81
C TRP A 334 10.80 -11.63 -20.90
N ALA A 335 11.18 -12.16 -22.08
CA ALA A 335 12.45 -12.87 -22.26
C ALA A 335 13.64 -11.97 -21.93
N LYS A 336 13.52 -10.67 -22.16
CA LYS A 336 14.56 -9.69 -21.82
C LYS A 336 14.80 -9.61 -20.31
N LEU A 337 13.76 -9.71 -19.48
CA LEU A 337 13.90 -9.72 -18.02
C LEU A 337 14.50 -11.05 -17.52
N HIS A 338 14.12 -12.16 -18.13
CA HIS A 338 14.66 -13.48 -17.77
C HIS A 338 16.16 -13.65 -18.08
N ALA A 339 16.76 -12.75 -18.87
CA ALA A 339 18.21 -12.70 -19.06
C ALA A 339 18.99 -12.30 -17.79
N PHE A 340 18.34 -11.60 -16.83
CA PHE A 340 18.94 -11.18 -15.56
C PHE A 340 18.77 -12.28 -14.51
N ARG A 341 19.86 -12.97 -14.14
CA ARG A 341 19.82 -14.18 -13.28
C ARG A 341 19.29 -13.92 -11.88
N SER A 342 19.48 -12.73 -11.33
CA SER A 342 19.05 -12.32 -9.98
C SER A 342 17.68 -11.62 -9.95
N LEU A 343 16.97 -11.61 -11.09
CA LEU A 343 15.67 -10.97 -11.22
C LEU A 343 14.54 -11.99 -10.99
N LYS A 344 13.54 -11.57 -10.22
CA LYS A 344 12.27 -12.26 -9.99
C LYS A 344 11.15 -11.44 -10.58
N LEU A 345 10.38 -12.01 -11.49
CA LEU A 345 9.24 -11.37 -12.16
C LEU A 345 7.92 -11.82 -11.52
N HIS A 346 7.07 -10.87 -11.17
CA HIS A 346 5.74 -11.10 -10.58
C HIS A 346 4.68 -10.35 -11.39
N LEU A 347 3.92 -11.07 -12.20
CA LEU A 347 2.76 -10.55 -12.92
C LEU A 347 1.48 -10.81 -12.12
N TYR A 348 0.59 -9.80 -12.05
CA TYR A 348 -0.55 -9.83 -11.14
C TYR A 348 -1.79 -10.57 -11.68
N GLY A 349 -1.75 -11.04 -12.94
CA GLY A 349 -2.90 -11.73 -13.55
C GLY A 349 -4.07 -10.80 -13.88
N LYS A 350 -3.82 -9.50 -14.09
CA LYS A 350 -4.84 -8.53 -14.52
C LYS A 350 -5.06 -8.63 -16.03
N HIS A 351 -6.32 -8.77 -16.47
CA HIS A 351 -6.66 -8.99 -17.87
C HIS A 351 -6.49 -7.76 -18.79
N HIS A 352 -6.59 -6.54 -18.23
CA HIS A 352 -6.57 -5.32 -19.04
C HIS A 352 -5.52 -4.36 -18.50
N ALA A 353 -4.48 -4.13 -19.30
CA ALA A 353 -3.54 -3.06 -19.07
C ALA A 353 -4.19 -1.71 -19.39
N ARG A 354 -3.79 -0.68 -18.69
CA ARG A 354 -4.13 0.72 -18.94
C ARG A 354 -3.06 1.60 -18.32
N PRO A 355 -2.79 2.78 -18.87
CA PRO A 355 -1.77 3.69 -18.35
C PRO A 355 -1.89 3.92 -16.84
N GLY A 356 -0.76 3.87 -16.15
CA GLY A 356 -0.64 4.01 -14.70
C GLY A 356 -1.14 2.82 -13.86
N ARG A 357 -1.76 1.79 -14.46
CA ARG A 357 -2.20 0.61 -13.71
C ARG A 357 -1.02 -0.30 -13.40
N LYS A 358 -0.78 -0.60 -12.12
CA LYS A 358 0.23 -1.59 -11.69
C LYS A 358 -0.18 -2.98 -12.17
N MET A 359 0.56 -3.53 -13.13
CA MET A 359 0.29 -4.82 -13.78
C MET A 359 1.18 -5.95 -13.23
N GLY A 360 2.33 -5.59 -12.68
CA GLY A 360 3.32 -6.48 -12.12
C GLY A 360 4.42 -5.69 -11.42
N HIS A 361 5.43 -6.41 -10.99
CA HIS A 361 6.72 -5.86 -10.59
C HIS A 361 7.80 -6.89 -10.88
N PHE A 362 9.03 -6.46 -10.89
CA PHE A 362 10.17 -7.35 -10.73
C PHE A 362 11.04 -6.89 -9.56
N THR A 363 11.74 -7.84 -8.95
CA THR A 363 12.72 -7.56 -7.90
C THR A 363 14.05 -8.14 -8.30
N VAL A 364 15.10 -7.32 -8.27
CA VAL A 364 16.49 -7.78 -8.38
C VAL A 364 17.07 -7.89 -6.98
N ILE A 365 17.69 -9.03 -6.67
CA ILE A 365 18.26 -9.30 -5.35
C ILE A 365 19.77 -9.65 -5.46
N GLY A 366 20.52 -9.39 -4.41
CA GLY A 366 21.95 -9.73 -4.34
C GLY A 366 22.60 -9.30 -3.04
N SER A 367 23.86 -9.62 -2.87
CA SER A 367 24.64 -9.28 -1.66
C SER A 367 25.21 -7.85 -1.68
N ASP A 368 25.39 -7.27 -2.87
CA ASP A 368 25.93 -5.94 -3.05
C ASP A 368 24.87 -4.99 -3.59
N ALA A 369 24.54 -3.95 -2.83
CA ALA A 369 23.44 -3.04 -3.14
C ALA A 369 23.68 -2.22 -4.42
N ALA A 370 24.95 -1.84 -4.71
CA ALA A 370 25.27 -1.06 -5.90
C ALA A 370 25.09 -1.90 -7.18
N ASN A 371 25.55 -3.16 -7.15
CA ASN A 371 25.37 -4.09 -8.26
C ASN A 371 23.88 -4.42 -8.50
N VAL A 372 23.10 -4.56 -7.43
CA VAL A 372 21.64 -4.79 -7.50
C VAL A 372 20.92 -3.61 -8.13
N LEU A 373 21.32 -2.39 -7.75
CA LEU A 373 20.77 -1.16 -8.33
C LEU A 373 21.08 -1.05 -9.82
N GLU A 374 22.34 -1.24 -10.22
CA GLU A 374 22.77 -1.22 -11.62
C GLU A 374 22.00 -2.26 -12.44
N ALA A 375 21.89 -3.50 -11.95
CA ALA A 375 21.18 -4.57 -12.65
C ALA A 375 19.68 -4.28 -12.79
N ALA A 376 19.06 -3.68 -11.78
CA ALA A 376 17.66 -3.31 -11.84
C ALA A 376 17.38 -2.21 -12.88
N PHE A 377 18.23 -1.19 -12.96
CA PHE A 377 18.10 -0.14 -13.97
C PHE A 377 18.43 -0.64 -15.38
N ALA A 378 19.39 -1.55 -15.53
CA ALA A 378 19.64 -2.24 -16.80
C ALA A 378 18.41 -3.05 -17.24
N ALA A 379 17.75 -3.77 -16.32
CA ALA A 379 16.53 -4.51 -16.61
C ALA A 379 15.35 -3.60 -16.99
N ARG A 380 15.19 -2.43 -16.31
CA ARG A 380 14.22 -1.38 -16.71
C ARG A 380 14.41 -0.97 -18.15
N THR A 381 15.62 -0.60 -18.50
CA THR A 381 15.97 -0.18 -19.88
C THR A 381 15.71 -1.28 -20.89
N ALA A 382 16.07 -2.53 -20.58
CA ALA A 382 15.86 -3.67 -21.47
C ALA A 382 14.39 -3.92 -21.82
N ILE A 383 13.46 -3.70 -20.86
CA ILE A 383 12.00 -3.85 -21.09
C ILE A 383 11.35 -2.58 -21.67
N GLY A 384 12.10 -1.47 -21.80
CA GLY A 384 11.61 -0.22 -22.38
C GLY A 384 11.06 0.80 -21.37
N ILE A 385 11.31 0.63 -20.06
CA ILE A 385 11.00 1.67 -19.07
C ILE A 385 12.08 2.76 -19.18
N GLN A 386 11.68 3.95 -19.61
CA GLN A 386 12.54 5.12 -19.72
C GLN A 386 12.43 6.01 -18.47
N GLY A 387 13.52 6.72 -18.17
CA GLY A 387 13.59 7.64 -17.02
C GLY A 387 14.61 7.19 -15.97
N GLU A 388 15.16 8.19 -15.24
CA GLU A 388 16.14 8.00 -14.16
C GLU A 388 15.52 7.30 -12.96
#